data_e716bc03c13e218a5e102f04f1c73ddf
#
_entry.id   e716bc03c13e218a5e102f04f1c73ddf
#
_cell.length_a   1.000
_cell.length_b   1.000
_cell.length_c   1.000
_cell.angle_alpha   90.00
_cell.angle_beta   90.00
_cell.angle_gamma   90.00
#
_symmetry.space_group_name_H-M   'P 1'
#
loop_
_entity.id
_entity.type
_entity.pdbx_description
1 polymer ?
#
loop_
_entity_poly.entity_id
_entity_poly.type
_entity_poly.pdbx_seq_one_letter_code
_entity_poly.pdbx_strand_id
1 'polypeptide(L)' 'MRTYQIVRYFRNDRPSKLMKEGLTLREAQTHCKDELTHKLDKEGIAIWFDGYRLEDK' A
#
# COMPACT_ATOMS: atom_id res chain seq x y z
N MET A 1 -1.79 -12.21 -17.84
CA MET A 1 -1.57 -12.37 -16.39
C MET A 1 -2.02 -11.11 -15.65
N ARG A 2 -2.63 -11.31 -14.50
CA ARG A 2 -3.05 -10.18 -13.68
C ARG A 2 -1.89 -9.71 -12.83
N THR A 3 -1.71 -8.41 -12.76
CA THR A 3 -0.69 -7.80 -11.92
C THR A 3 -1.34 -6.86 -10.92
N TYR A 4 -0.62 -6.55 -9.88
CA TYR A 4 -1.12 -5.73 -8.78
C TYR A 4 -0.19 -4.55 -8.55
N GLN A 5 -0.73 -3.50 -7.99
CA GLN A 5 0.04 -2.31 -7.66
C GLN A 5 -0.10 -2.01 -6.17
N ILE A 6 0.93 -1.40 -5.62
CA ILE A 6 0.96 -0.96 -4.24
C ILE A 6 0.66 0.53 -4.22
N VAL A 7 -0.35 0.92 -3.47
CA VAL A 7 -0.75 2.32 -3.32
C VAL A 7 -0.63 2.70 -1.86
N ARG A 8 0.04 3.81 -1.60
CA ARG A 8 0.17 4.34 -0.25
C ARG A 8 -0.96 5.33 0.01
N TYR A 9 -1.73 5.05 1.04
CA TYR A 9 -2.84 5.90 1.45
C TYR A 9 -2.42 6.71 2.66
N PHE A 10 -2.76 8.00 2.64
CA PHE A 10 -2.41 8.92 3.71
C PHE A 10 -3.65 9.35 4.47
N ARG A 11 -3.48 9.60 5.77
CA ARG A 11 -4.50 10.23 6.58
C ARG A 11 -4.58 11.72 6.19
N ASN A 12 -5.64 12.40 6.54
CA ASN A 12 -5.83 13.85 6.30
C ASN A 12 -6.09 14.24 4.85
N ASP A 13 -6.81 13.38 4.13
CA ASP A 13 -7.28 13.65 2.77
C ASP A 13 -6.17 13.94 1.75
N ARG A 14 -4.97 13.51 2.04
CA ARG A 14 -3.89 13.60 1.04
C ARG A 14 -4.13 12.60 -0.06
N PRO A 15 -3.81 12.97 -1.32
CA PRO A 15 -3.95 12.01 -2.42
C PRO A 15 -3.05 10.80 -2.22
N SER A 16 -3.55 9.63 -2.59
CA SER A 16 -2.78 8.40 -2.54
C SER A 16 -1.62 8.47 -3.53
N LYS A 17 -0.58 7.67 -3.26
CA LYS A 17 0.61 7.64 -4.11
C LYS A 17 0.89 6.22 -4.57
N LEU A 18 1.11 6.05 -5.86
CA LEU A 18 1.53 4.76 -6.41
C LEU A 18 2.99 4.49 -6.02
N MET A 19 3.23 3.37 -5.33
CA MET A 19 4.56 3.03 -4.84
C MET A 19 5.23 1.97 -5.69
N LYS A 20 4.48 0.96 -6.13
CA LYS A 20 4.99 -0.13 -6.96
C LYS A 20 3.90 -0.61 -7.90
N GLU A 21 4.30 -1.24 -9.00
CA GLU A 21 3.37 -1.82 -9.95
C GLU A 21 3.98 -3.08 -10.57
N GLY A 22 3.17 -3.82 -11.32
CA GLY A 22 3.66 -5.02 -11.99
C GLY A 22 3.96 -6.17 -11.05
N LEU A 23 3.30 -6.23 -9.89
CA LEU A 23 3.55 -7.27 -8.90
C LEU A 23 2.55 -8.42 -9.05
N THR A 24 2.98 -9.63 -8.66
CA THR A 24 2.06 -10.73 -8.50
C THR A 24 1.24 -10.51 -7.24
N LEU A 25 0.11 -11.20 -7.12
CA LEU A 25 -0.72 -11.12 -5.92
C LEU A 25 0.09 -11.47 -4.67
N ARG A 26 0.91 -12.51 -4.77
CA ARG A 26 1.74 -12.96 -3.65
C ARG A 26 2.74 -11.89 -3.23
N GLU A 27 3.38 -11.25 -4.20
CA GLU A 27 4.32 -10.18 -3.91
C GLU A 27 3.63 -8.98 -3.26
N ALA A 28 2.46 -8.61 -3.77
CA ALA A 28 1.70 -7.51 -3.22
C ALA A 28 1.25 -7.80 -1.79
N GLN A 29 0.76 -9.01 -1.53
CA GLN A 29 0.34 -9.41 -0.18
C GLN A 29 1.51 -9.42 0.79
N THR A 30 2.66 -9.92 0.37
CA THR A 30 3.86 -9.96 1.20
C THR A 30 4.30 -8.54 1.58
N HIS A 31 4.27 -7.64 0.61
CA HIS A 31 4.61 -6.24 0.87
C HIS A 31 3.66 -5.62 1.92
N CYS A 32 2.37 -5.84 1.77
CA CYS A 32 1.38 -5.23 2.66
C CYS A 32 1.34 -5.85 4.06
N LYS A 33 1.89 -7.05 4.22
CA LYS A 33 2.00 -7.69 5.53
C LYS A 33 3.23 -7.24 6.32
N ASP A 34 4.17 -6.57 5.67
CA ASP A 34 5.37 -6.09 6.32
C ASP A 34 5.01 -4.93 7.25
N GLU A 35 5.47 -5.00 8.49
CA GLU A 35 5.22 -3.95 9.48
C GLU A 35 5.80 -2.61 9.07
N LEU A 36 6.76 -2.61 8.17
CA LEU A 36 7.38 -1.39 7.68
C LEU A 36 6.56 -0.67 6.60
N THR A 37 5.40 -1.24 6.22
CA THR A 37 4.55 -0.63 5.19
C THR A 37 3.48 0.28 5.76
N HIS A 38 3.60 0.65 7.02
CA HIS A 38 2.73 1.65 7.63
C HIS A 38 3.51 2.38 8.72
N LYS A 39 3.04 3.59 9.01
CA LYS A 39 3.66 4.40 10.05
C LYS A 39 2.59 4.86 11.03
N LEU A 40 2.89 4.71 12.31
CA LEU A 40 1.97 5.11 13.37
C LEU A 40 2.46 6.40 14.02
N ASP A 41 1.52 7.22 14.49
CA ASP A 41 1.85 8.38 15.29
C ASP A 41 1.99 7.98 16.76
N LYS A 42 2.19 8.97 17.64
CA LYS A 42 2.36 8.72 19.09
C LYS A 42 1.15 8.07 19.73
N GLU A 43 -0.02 8.22 19.14
CA GLU A 43 -1.27 7.67 19.65
C GLU A 43 -1.57 6.31 19.07
N GLY A 44 -0.71 5.79 18.21
CA GLY A 44 -0.91 4.52 17.56
C GLY A 44 -1.87 4.56 16.36
N ILE A 45 -2.15 5.75 15.85
CA ILE A 45 -3.01 5.93 14.68
C ILE A 45 -2.15 5.95 13.44
N ALA A 46 -2.53 5.19 12.43
CA ALA A 46 -1.77 5.11 11.19
C ALA A 46 -1.72 6.47 10.49
N ILE A 47 -0.51 6.94 10.18
CA ILE A 47 -0.28 8.16 9.40
C ILE A 47 -0.42 7.84 7.93
N TRP A 48 0.08 6.70 7.52
CA TRP A 48 -0.08 6.16 6.18
C TRP A 48 -0.01 4.63 6.24
N PHE A 49 -0.55 4.01 5.21
CA PHE A 49 -0.43 2.55 5.06
C PHE A 49 -0.43 2.20 3.59
N ASP A 50 0.21 1.09 3.26
CA ASP A 50 0.28 0.58 1.89
C ASP A 50 -0.79 -0.49 1.70
N GLY A 51 -1.57 -0.32 0.65
CA GLY A 51 -2.53 -1.30 0.22
C GLY A 51 -2.21 -1.78 -1.20
N TYR A 52 -2.76 -2.89 -1.59
CA TYR A 52 -2.60 -3.38 -2.95
C TYR A 52 -3.95 -3.43 -3.65
N ARG A 53 -3.90 -3.32 -4.96
CA ARG A 53 -5.11 -3.48 -5.78
C ARG A 53 -4.74 -4.05 -7.14
N LEU A 54 -5.72 -4.64 -7.79
CA LEU A 54 -5.55 -5.17 -9.13
C LEU A 54 -5.32 -4.01 -10.10
N GLU A 55 -4.28 -4.14 -10.92
CA GLU A 55 -4.05 -3.17 -11.98
C GLU A 55 -5.07 -3.37 -13.08
N ASP A 56 -5.74 -2.30 -13.44
CA ASP A 56 -6.73 -2.30 -14.50
C ASP A 56 -6.09 -1.69 -15.73
N LYS A 57 -5.70 -2.55 -16.64
CA LYS A 57 -5.10 -2.14 -17.91
C LYS A 57 -6.01 -2.46 -19.06
#